data_fbe612573defd050d6cb38d1a549fb70
#
_entry.id   fbe612573defd050d6cb38d1a549fb70
#
_cell.length_a   1.000
_cell.length_b   1.000
_cell.length_c   1.000
_cell.angle_alpha   90.00
_cell.angle_beta   90.00
_cell.angle_gamma   90.00
#
_symmetry.space_group_name_H-M   'P 1'
#
loop_
_entity.id
_entity.type
_entity.pdbx_description
1 polymer ?
#
loop_
_entity_poly.entity_id
_entity_poly.type
_entity_poly.pdbx_seq_one_letter_code
_entity_poly.pdbx_strand_id
1 'polypeptide(L)' 'MTRLFCDFPLAIGENIELPKDAARHIMVLRLSAGDTLTLFNGLGGEYQARITRID' A
#
# COMPACT_ATOMS: atom_id res chain seq x y z
N MET A 1 -1.46 0.59 13.26
CA MET A 1 -1.62 0.10 11.88
C MET A 1 -0.95 1.06 10.91
N THR A 2 -0.23 0.53 9.95
CA THR A 2 0.51 1.34 8.98
C THR A 2 -0.43 1.97 7.96
N ARG A 3 -0.25 3.24 7.69
CA ARG A 3 -1.01 3.97 6.67
C ARG A 3 -0.04 4.54 5.65
N LEU A 4 -0.41 4.44 4.38
CA LEU A 4 0.44 4.87 3.28
C LEU A 4 -0.37 5.70 2.29
N PHE A 5 0.13 6.88 1.96
CA PHE A 5 -0.49 7.71 0.94
C PHE A 5 -0.09 7.23 -0.45
N CYS A 6 -1.08 7.10 -1.33
CA CYS A 6 -0.88 6.71 -2.72
C CYS A 6 -1.46 7.78 -3.63
N ASP A 7 -0.64 8.31 -4.54
CA ASP A 7 -1.05 9.37 -5.44
C ASP A 7 -1.61 8.80 -6.74
N PHE A 8 -2.59 7.89 -6.61
CA PHE A 8 -3.24 7.27 -7.75
C PHE A 8 -4.57 6.66 -7.31
N PRO A 9 -5.48 6.35 -8.27
CA PRO A 9 -6.76 5.75 -7.92
C PRO A 9 -6.60 4.39 -7.24
N LEU A 10 -7.44 4.14 -6.23
CA LEU A 10 -7.48 2.89 -5.51
C LEU A 10 -8.85 2.23 -5.73
N ALA A 11 -8.86 0.91 -5.76
CA ALA A 11 -10.10 0.15 -5.89
C ALA A 11 -10.00 -1.16 -5.13
N ILE A 12 -11.13 -1.60 -4.61
CA ILE A 12 -11.20 -2.86 -3.86
C ILE A 12 -11.02 -4.02 -4.83
N GLY A 13 -10.20 -4.98 -4.41
CA GLY A 13 -10.00 -6.21 -5.17
C GLY A 13 -8.98 -6.11 -6.29
N GLU A 14 -8.34 -4.98 -6.47
CA GLU A 14 -7.32 -4.83 -7.49
C GLU A 14 -5.93 -5.09 -6.94
N ASN A 15 -5.08 -5.68 -7.79
CA ASN A 15 -3.65 -5.75 -7.54
C ASN A 15 -3.00 -4.51 -8.14
N ILE A 16 -2.24 -3.82 -7.33
CA ILE A 16 -1.55 -2.61 -7.79
C ILE A 16 -0.06 -2.75 -7.51
N GLU A 17 0.72 -2.08 -8.35
CA GLU A 17 2.16 -2.01 -8.19
C GLU A 17 2.50 -0.63 -7.64
N LEU A 18 3.15 -0.60 -6.48
CA LEU A 18 3.48 0.66 -5.84
C LEU A 18 4.68 1.32 -6.52
N PRO A 19 4.69 2.66 -6.60
CA PRO A 19 5.88 3.37 -7.05
C PRO A 19 7.08 3.06 -6.17
N LYS A 20 8.28 3.29 -6.70
CA LYS A 20 9.52 2.97 -5.99
C LYS A 20 9.60 3.63 -4.62
N ASP A 21 9.18 4.87 -4.50
CA ASP A 21 9.25 5.59 -3.23
C ASP A 21 8.37 4.93 -2.18
N ALA A 22 7.15 4.56 -2.57
CA ALA A 22 6.22 3.89 -1.65
C ALA A 22 6.73 2.50 -1.28
N ALA A 23 7.27 1.76 -2.25
CA ALA A 23 7.82 0.44 -2.01
C ALA A 23 9.01 0.51 -1.04
N ARG A 24 9.88 1.51 -1.21
CA ARG A 24 11.00 1.72 -0.30
C ARG A 24 10.50 2.00 1.12
N HIS A 25 9.45 2.78 1.24
CA HIS A 25 8.88 3.10 2.55
C HIS A 25 8.39 1.82 3.25
N ILE A 26 7.76 0.92 2.49
CA ILE A 26 7.33 -0.37 3.03
C ILE A 26 8.53 -1.17 3.53
N MET A 27 9.63 -1.17 2.81
CA MET A 27 10.84 -1.87 3.23
C MET A 27 11.43 -1.28 4.51
N VAL A 28 11.44 0.03 4.63
CA VAL A 28 11.91 0.71 5.84
C VAL A 28 11.06 0.33 7.05
N LEU A 29 9.76 0.15 6.86
CA LEU A 29 8.86 -0.27 7.92
C LEU A 29 8.95 -1.76 8.22
N ARG A 30 9.78 -2.50 7.48
CA ARG A 30 10.00 -3.94 7.66
C ARG A 30 8.74 -4.77 7.48
N LEU A 31 7.88 -4.33 6.58
CA LEU A 31 6.71 -5.11 6.20
C LEU A 31 7.11 -6.18 5.20
N SER A 32 6.37 -7.27 5.18
CA SER A 32 6.66 -8.40 4.30
C SER A 32 5.37 -8.92 3.68
N ALA A 33 5.53 -9.84 2.73
CA ALA A 33 4.38 -10.48 2.09
C ALA A 33 3.47 -11.10 3.15
N GLY A 34 2.18 -10.87 3.01
CA GLY A 34 1.18 -11.30 3.98
C GLY A 34 0.80 -10.23 4.99
N ASP A 35 1.61 -9.20 5.16
CA ASP A 35 1.28 -8.11 6.05
C ASP A 35 0.21 -7.23 5.44
N THR A 36 -0.56 -6.56 6.30
CA THR A 36 -1.61 -5.65 5.86
C THR A 36 -1.28 -4.23 6.22
N LEU A 37 -1.83 -3.31 5.45
CA LEU A 37 -1.68 -1.89 5.71
C LEU A 37 -2.90 -1.16 5.16
N THR A 38 -3.04 0.10 5.53
CA THR A 38 -4.12 0.95 5.07
C THR A 38 -3.58 1.91 4.01
N LEU A 39 -4.22 1.96 2.85
CA LEU A 39 -3.89 2.89 1.78
C LEU A 39 -4.94 3.99 1.69
N PHE A 40 -4.51 5.19 1.37
CA PHE A 40 -5.42 6.30 1.13
C PHE A 40 -4.82 7.21 0.07
N ASN A 41 -5.69 7.88 -0.68
CA ASN A 41 -5.24 8.72 -1.79
C ASN A 41 -5.77 10.16 -1.72
N GLY A 42 -6.40 10.54 -0.60
CA GLY A 42 -6.91 11.89 -0.45
C GLY A 42 -8.22 12.17 -1.17
N LEU A 43 -8.77 11.17 -1.86
CA LEU A 43 -10.04 11.33 -2.60
C LEU A 43 -11.24 10.84 -1.79
N GLY A 44 -11.01 10.49 -0.53
CA GLY A 44 -12.04 9.99 0.36
C GLY A 44 -11.88 8.51 0.61
N GLY A 45 -12.07 8.11 1.89
CA GLY A 45 -12.00 6.72 2.28
C GLY A 45 -10.58 6.19 2.41
N GLU A 46 -10.52 5.00 2.96
CA GLU A 46 -9.28 4.27 3.15
C GLU A 46 -9.49 2.85 2.67
N TYR A 47 -8.41 2.21 2.23
CA TYR A 47 -8.46 0.87 1.68
C TYR A 47 -7.54 -0.04 2.46
N GLN A 48 -8.07 -1.21 2.85
CA GLN A 48 -7.23 -2.26 3.42
C GLN A 48 -6.50 -2.98 2.30
N ALA A 49 -5.20 -3.15 2.46
CA ALA A 49 -4.39 -3.80 1.44
C ALA A 49 -3.53 -4.87 2.08
N ARG A 50 -3.21 -5.90 1.31
CA ARG A 50 -2.28 -6.94 1.74
C ARG A 50 -1.10 -6.97 0.78
N ILE A 51 0.09 -7.07 1.34
CA ILE A 51 1.29 -7.21 0.54
C ILE A 51 1.36 -8.64 0.02
N THR A 52 1.36 -8.80 -1.30
CA THR A 52 1.46 -10.13 -1.90
C THR A 52 2.86 -10.46 -2.37
N ARG A 53 3.65 -9.43 -2.70
CA ARG A 53 5.00 -9.63 -3.18
C ARG A 53 5.84 -8.37 -2.95
N ILE A 54 7.09 -8.58 -2.55
CA ILE A 54 8.08 -7.51 -2.43
C ILE A 54 9.28 -7.94 -3.27
N ASP A 55 9.64 -7.10 -4.23
CA ASP A 55 10.80 -7.36 -5.09
C ASP A 55 12.04 -6.63 -4.60
#